data_ec80a5fd061769e72a786c583b9beb45
#
_entry.id   ec80a5fd061769e72a786c583b9beb45
#
_cell.length_a   1.000
_cell.length_b   1.000
_cell.length_c   1.000
_cell.angle_alpha   90.00
_cell.angle_beta   90.00
_cell.angle_gamma   90.00
#
_symmetry.space_group_name_H-M   'P 1'
#
loop_
_entity.id
_entity.type
_entity.pdbx_description
1 polymer ?
#
loop_
_entity_poly.entity_id
_entity_poly.type
_entity_poly.pdbx_seq_one_letter_code
_entity_poly.pdbx_strand_id
1 'polypeptide(L)'
;MRNSIAGVQREMVKANQEAVTQKHADLGVALGANTSRALDLSRDITRINSLLSTAALATQRLETAELALKNMNESGLAIQSAILTLGSSSDETNLATARKAMTDALDSFTTFANTAVQGEYIFAGINSDVKPMQDYFVSGSPAKAAVDTELNHYLTANGIASASVMTKPQMEDFLNQLEGKFNGTQPLTSPPHPAALAGKDFWTSFFSDASDENMKVRISPSEMVDSSTNSNSQGMRNFAFASIISMEFLKGNMTKEAREAVASRTTTVISKAMNGVDSLNQQRTTVGISTERVSKAEESLQAQEDILTKSLGSMEGVDPEEAATRLNTMKTLLETAYAVTAKIQQLSLANFL
;
A
#
# COMPACT_ATOMS: atom_id res chain seq x y z
N MET A 1 -24.23 -51.85 35.07
CA MET A 1 -25.03 -51.52 33.90
C MET A 1 -25.08 -50.02 33.56
N ARG A 2 -25.56 -49.13 34.46
CA ARG A 2 -25.58 -47.68 34.19
C ARG A 2 -24.21 -47.09 33.78
N ASN A 3 -23.14 -47.44 34.45
CA ASN A 3 -21.79 -46.98 34.13
C ASN A 3 -21.27 -47.52 32.78
N SER A 4 -21.66 -48.74 32.41
CA SER A 4 -21.29 -49.35 31.13
C SER A 4 -22.00 -48.65 29.96
N ILE A 5 -23.30 -48.33 30.09
CA ILE A 5 -24.07 -47.59 29.07
C ILE A 5 -23.51 -46.20 28.90
N ALA A 6 -23.23 -45.47 30.00
CA ALA A 6 -22.59 -44.15 29.94
C ALA A 6 -21.19 -44.18 29.32
N GLY A 7 -20.46 -45.29 29.50
CA GLY A 7 -19.18 -45.53 28.82
C GLY A 7 -19.35 -45.66 27.30
N VAL A 8 -20.25 -46.51 26.85
CA VAL A 8 -20.54 -46.72 25.42
C VAL A 8 -21.06 -45.45 24.75
N GLN A 9 -21.90 -44.66 25.45
CA GLN A 9 -22.37 -43.38 24.93
C GLN A 9 -21.22 -42.39 24.72
N ARG A 10 -20.26 -42.28 25.65
CA ARG A 10 -19.08 -41.39 25.47
C ARG A 10 -18.23 -41.84 24.29
N GLU A 11 -17.96 -43.15 24.17
CA GLU A 11 -17.19 -43.66 23.04
C GLU A 11 -17.93 -43.47 21.69
N MET A 12 -19.26 -43.59 21.67
CA MET A 12 -20.07 -43.29 20.49
C MET A 12 -19.98 -41.82 20.09
N VAL A 13 -19.99 -40.90 21.05
CA VAL A 13 -19.82 -39.44 20.76
C VAL A 13 -18.44 -39.17 20.17
N LYS A 14 -17.39 -39.79 20.74
CA LYS A 14 -16.03 -39.67 20.16
C LYS A 14 -15.96 -40.26 18.74
N ALA A 15 -16.46 -41.48 18.54
CA ALA A 15 -16.48 -42.12 17.23
C ALA A 15 -17.28 -41.31 16.19
N ASN A 16 -18.38 -40.67 16.60
CA ASN A 16 -19.16 -39.78 15.75
C ASN A 16 -18.35 -38.52 15.39
N GLN A 17 -17.66 -37.93 16.36
CA GLN A 17 -16.76 -36.78 16.12
C GLN A 17 -15.65 -37.17 15.16
N GLU A 18 -14.99 -38.32 15.36
CA GLU A 18 -13.94 -38.84 14.49
C GLU A 18 -14.44 -39.10 13.06
N ALA A 19 -15.63 -39.69 12.91
CA ALA A 19 -16.24 -39.96 11.62
C ALA A 19 -16.60 -38.65 10.85
N VAL A 20 -17.01 -37.61 11.57
CA VAL A 20 -17.39 -36.30 10.95
C VAL A 20 -16.17 -35.41 10.67
N THR A 21 -15.23 -35.32 11.62
CA THR A 21 -14.08 -34.43 11.51
C THR A 21 -12.88 -35.06 10.82
N GLN A 22 -12.86 -36.37 10.66
CA GLN A 22 -11.73 -37.19 10.18
C GLN A 22 -10.45 -36.99 11.00
N LYS A 23 -10.61 -36.54 12.25
CA LYS A 23 -9.52 -36.33 13.21
C LYS A 23 -9.80 -37.08 14.50
N HIS A 24 -8.75 -37.52 15.20
CA HIS A 24 -8.88 -38.12 16.52
C HIS A 24 -9.63 -37.17 17.49
N ALA A 25 -10.64 -37.70 18.18
CA ALA A 25 -11.45 -36.93 19.13
C ALA A 25 -10.64 -36.47 20.36
N ASP A 26 -9.60 -37.22 20.72
CA ASP A 26 -8.67 -36.91 21.80
C ASP A 26 -7.24 -37.03 21.28
N LEU A 27 -6.69 -35.91 20.79
CA LEU A 27 -5.35 -35.82 20.22
C LEU A 27 -4.27 -36.19 21.25
N GLY A 28 -4.46 -35.82 22.52
CA GLY A 28 -3.49 -36.12 23.56
C GLY A 28 -3.33 -37.62 23.82
N VAL A 29 -4.43 -38.35 23.81
CA VAL A 29 -4.44 -39.83 23.97
C VAL A 29 -3.94 -40.52 22.70
N ALA A 30 -4.36 -40.07 21.51
CA ALA A 30 -4.00 -40.67 20.25
C ALA A 30 -2.51 -40.46 19.91
N LEU A 31 -2.01 -39.24 20.07
CA LEU A 31 -0.63 -38.87 19.71
C LEU A 31 0.39 -39.21 20.80
N GLY A 32 -0.02 -39.24 22.07
CA GLY A 32 0.88 -39.51 23.19
C GLY A 32 2.13 -38.62 23.17
N ALA A 33 3.31 -39.19 23.00
CA ALA A 33 4.58 -38.48 22.94
C ALA A 33 4.71 -37.50 21.73
N ASN A 34 3.92 -37.72 20.67
CA ASN A 34 3.94 -36.88 19.49
C ASN A 34 3.05 -35.62 19.61
N THR A 35 2.33 -35.44 20.70
CA THR A 35 1.44 -34.28 20.91
C THR A 35 2.20 -32.96 20.84
N SER A 36 3.42 -32.89 21.40
CA SER A 36 4.28 -31.69 21.32
C SER A 36 4.62 -31.34 19.88
N ARG A 37 4.94 -32.34 19.06
CA ARG A 37 5.24 -32.13 17.63
C ARG A 37 4.03 -31.60 16.85
N ALA A 38 2.83 -32.14 17.11
CA ALA A 38 1.61 -31.65 16.49
C ALA A 38 1.31 -30.19 16.88
N LEU A 39 1.55 -29.82 18.16
CA LEU A 39 1.42 -28.44 18.62
C LEU A 39 2.44 -27.50 17.96
N ASP A 40 3.69 -27.93 17.79
CA ASP A 40 4.73 -27.12 17.12
C ASP A 40 4.37 -26.90 15.64
N LEU A 41 3.91 -27.95 14.92
CA LEU A 41 3.42 -27.82 13.55
C LEU A 41 2.25 -26.84 13.45
N SER A 42 1.28 -26.92 14.37
CA SER A 42 0.13 -26.03 14.40
C SER A 42 0.54 -24.56 14.63
N ARG A 43 1.52 -24.32 15.50
CA ARG A 43 2.09 -22.98 15.73
C ARG A 43 2.80 -22.46 14.48
N ASP A 44 3.59 -23.31 13.82
CA ASP A 44 4.30 -22.91 12.59
C ASP A 44 3.32 -22.59 11.47
N ILE A 45 2.26 -23.38 11.27
CA ILE A 45 1.18 -23.08 10.32
C ILE A 45 0.51 -21.74 10.66
N THR A 46 0.19 -21.49 11.93
CA THR A 46 -0.41 -20.23 12.36
C THR A 46 0.51 -19.03 12.06
N ARG A 47 1.82 -19.19 12.30
CA ARG A 47 2.81 -18.15 12.00
C ARG A 47 2.93 -17.89 10.50
N ILE A 48 2.95 -18.95 9.68
CA ILE A 48 3.00 -18.82 8.21
C ILE A 48 1.75 -18.13 7.71
N ASN A 49 0.56 -18.50 8.17
CA ASN A 49 -0.70 -17.84 7.78
C ASN A 49 -0.72 -16.36 8.15
N SER A 50 -0.14 -15.97 9.28
CA SER A 50 0.04 -14.56 9.64
C SER A 50 0.97 -13.83 8.66
N LEU A 51 2.09 -14.45 8.26
CA LEU A 51 3.01 -13.89 7.26
C LEU A 51 2.34 -13.79 5.88
N LEU A 52 1.59 -14.79 5.45
CA LEU A 52 0.84 -14.77 4.19
C LEU A 52 -0.19 -13.63 4.16
N SER A 53 -0.96 -13.45 5.25
CA SER A 53 -1.91 -12.34 5.35
C SER A 53 -1.23 -10.96 5.27
N THR A 54 -0.06 -10.84 5.90
CA THR A 54 0.74 -9.61 5.88
C THR A 54 1.32 -9.36 4.48
N ALA A 55 1.81 -10.41 3.82
CA ALA A 55 2.34 -10.34 2.46
C ALA A 55 1.25 -9.94 1.46
N ALA A 56 0.06 -10.53 1.54
CA ALA A 56 -1.08 -10.19 0.68
C ALA A 56 -1.48 -8.70 0.80
N LEU A 57 -1.47 -8.13 2.02
CA LEU A 57 -1.69 -6.69 2.19
C LEU A 57 -0.58 -5.85 1.55
N ALA A 58 0.68 -6.28 1.69
CA ALA A 58 1.81 -5.62 1.06
C ALA A 58 1.71 -5.66 -0.47
N THR A 59 1.35 -6.80 -1.05
CA THR A 59 1.11 -6.96 -2.49
C THR A 59 0.06 -5.97 -2.97
N GLN A 60 -1.10 -5.90 -2.31
CA GLN A 60 -2.16 -4.95 -2.67
C GLN A 60 -1.68 -3.49 -2.64
N ARG A 61 -0.88 -3.10 -1.63
CA ARG A 61 -0.32 -1.75 -1.51
C ARG A 61 0.67 -1.43 -2.63
N LEU A 62 1.58 -2.35 -2.89
CA LEU A 62 2.61 -2.19 -3.90
C LEU A 62 2.02 -2.15 -5.31
N GLU A 63 1.05 -3.00 -5.64
CA GLU A 63 0.34 -2.96 -6.93
C GLU A 63 -0.42 -1.64 -7.12
N THR A 64 -1.06 -1.15 -6.05
CA THR A 64 -1.75 0.14 -6.09
C THR A 64 -0.76 1.29 -6.27
N ALA A 65 0.41 1.25 -5.62
CA ALA A 65 1.48 2.23 -5.80
C ALA A 65 2.04 2.19 -7.23
N GLU A 66 2.26 1.00 -7.78
CA GLU A 66 2.74 0.83 -9.17
C GLU A 66 1.75 1.42 -10.18
N LEU A 67 0.45 1.16 -10.01
CA LEU A 67 -0.59 1.73 -10.85
C LEU A 67 -0.65 3.26 -10.74
N ALA A 68 -0.57 3.82 -9.53
CA ALA A 68 -0.55 5.25 -9.31
C ALA A 68 0.68 5.90 -9.97
N LEU A 69 1.87 5.34 -9.78
CA LEU A 69 3.11 5.82 -10.42
C LEU A 69 3.07 5.72 -11.95
N LYS A 70 2.45 4.67 -12.49
CA LYS A 70 2.20 4.54 -13.93
C LYS A 70 1.33 5.68 -14.45
N ASN A 71 0.20 5.95 -13.79
CA ASN A 71 -0.72 7.01 -14.18
C ASN A 71 -0.08 8.40 -14.04
N MET A 72 0.75 8.63 -13.01
CA MET A 72 1.55 9.86 -12.88
C MET A 72 2.51 10.02 -14.06
N ASN A 73 3.17 8.94 -14.48
CA ASN A 73 4.08 8.96 -15.62
C ASN A 73 3.32 9.28 -16.93
N GLU A 74 2.14 8.70 -17.14
CA GLU A 74 1.26 9.01 -18.29
C GLU A 74 0.83 10.49 -18.28
N SER A 75 0.52 11.05 -17.10
CA SER A 75 0.24 12.49 -16.94
C SER A 75 1.47 13.35 -17.30
N GLY A 76 2.68 12.90 -16.95
CA GLY A 76 3.93 13.55 -17.35
C GLY A 76 4.15 13.57 -18.86
N LEU A 77 3.84 12.48 -19.55
CA LEU A 77 3.86 12.40 -21.01
C LEU A 77 2.82 13.34 -21.65
N ALA A 78 1.65 13.49 -21.05
CA ALA A 78 0.62 14.43 -21.50
C ALA A 78 1.11 15.88 -21.39
N ILE A 79 1.77 16.25 -20.28
CA ILE A 79 2.42 17.57 -20.13
C ILE A 79 3.46 17.78 -21.24
N GLN A 80 4.35 16.82 -21.45
CA GLN A 80 5.39 16.92 -22.47
C GLN A 80 4.79 17.12 -23.87
N SER A 81 3.75 16.35 -24.22
CA SER A 81 3.03 16.47 -25.47
C SER A 81 2.36 17.84 -25.62
N ALA A 82 1.73 18.36 -24.56
CA ALA A 82 1.08 19.67 -24.57
C ALA A 82 2.10 20.80 -24.80
N ILE A 83 3.27 20.74 -24.18
CA ILE A 83 4.36 21.71 -24.41
C ILE A 83 4.88 21.63 -25.83
N LEU A 84 5.09 20.43 -26.37
CA LEU A 84 5.57 20.25 -27.76
C LEU A 84 4.54 20.76 -28.78
N THR A 85 3.26 20.50 -28.55
CA THR A 85 2.18 21.00 -29.41
C THR A 85 2.03 22.52 -29.35
N LEU A 86 2.27 23.11 -28.17
CA LEU A 86 2.27 24.56 -28.00
C LEU A 86 3.37 25.21 -28.87
N GLY A 87 4.57 24.59 -28.92
CA GLY A 87 5.69 25.09 -29.71
C GLY A 87 5.99 26.57 -29.42
N SER A 88 6.07 27.38 -30.49
CA SER A 88 6.24 28.86 -30.40
C SER A 88 4.90 29.63 -30.50
N SER A 89 3.76 28.93 -30.36
CA SER A 89 2.46 29.58 -30.47
C SER A 89 2.25 30.65 -29.39
N SER A 90 1.74 31.79 -29.79
CA SER A 90 1.26 32.84 -28.90
C SER A 90 -0.27 32.95 -28.91
N ASP A 91 -0.96 32.01 -29.55
CA ASP A 91 -2.41 31.97 -29.57
C ASP A 91 -2.93 31.59 -28.17
N GLU A 92 -3.78 32.47 -27.61
CA GLU A 92 -4.33 32.29 -26.28
C GLU A 92 -5.15 31.00 -26.14
N THR A 93 -5.79 30.55 -27.21
CA THR A 93 -6.54 29.29 -27.21
C THR A 93 -5.62 28.09 -26.99
N ASN A 94 -4.48 28.04 -27.68
CA ASN A 94 -3.49 27.00 -27.52
C ASN A 94 -2.82 27.05 -26.13
N LEU A 95 -2.52 28.26 -25.66
CA LEU A 95 -1.99 28.48 -24.31
C LEU A 95 -2.97 28.03 -23.22
N ALA A 96 -4.26 28.36 -23.36
CA ALA A 96 -5.29 27.96 -22.42
C ALA A 96 -5.49 26.42 -22.42
N THR A 97 -5.45 25.79 -23.59
CA THR A 97 -5.55 24.33 -23.73
C THR A 97 -4.36 23.64 -23.05
N ALA A 98 -3.13 24.14 -23.29
CA ALA A 98 -1.94 23.61 -22.64
C ALA A 98 -2.00 23.78 -21.11
N ARG A 99 -2.35 24.96 -20.61
CA ARG A 99 -2.51 25.20 -19.16
C ARG A 99 -3.56 24.30 -18.53
N LYS A 100 -4.68 24.06 -19.23
CA LYS A 100 -5.70 23.12 -18.75
C LYS A 100 -5.11 21.71 -18.59
N ALA A 101 -4.37 21.23 -19.58
CA ALA A 101 -3.69 19.93 -19.49
C ALA A 101 -2.73 19.85 -18.30
N MET A 102 -1.98 20.93 -17.99
CA MET A 102 -1.11 20.99 -16.81
C MET A 102 -1.90 21.01 -15.50
N THR A 103 -3.00 21.72 -15.46
CA THR A 103 -3.91 21.76 -14.31
C THR A 103 -4.48 20.37 -14.03
N ASP A 104 -5.03 19.73 -15.06
CA ASP A 104 -5.60 18.37 -14.96
C ASP A 104 -4.52 17.35 -14.56
N ALA A 105 -3.29 17.50 -15.06
CA ALA A 105 -2.17 16.63 -14.69
C ALA A 105 -1.73 16.80 -13.23
N LEU A 106 -1.68 18.04 -12.71
CA LEU A 106 -1.35 18.30 -11.31
C LEU A 106 -2.44 17.80 -10.35
N ASP A 107 -3.71 17.98 -10.71
CA ASP A 107 -4.85 17.48 -9.95
C ASP A 107 -4.85 15.95 -9.88
N SER A 108 -4.66 15.31 -11.05
CA SER A 108 -4.52 13.84 -11.13
C SER A 108 -3.33 13.33 -10.33
N PHE A 109 -2.17 14.00 -10.45
CA PHE A 109 -0.96 13.68 -9.68
C PHE A 109 -1.22 13.74 -8.17
N THR A 110 -1.85 14.83 -7.69
CA THR A 110 -2.20 14.99 -6.27
C THR A 110 -3.17 13.89 -5.81
N THR A 111 -4.14 13.55 -6.66
CA THR A 111 -5.10 12.46 -6.40
C THR A 111 -4.39 11.10 -6.28
N PHE A 112 -3.49 10.78 -7.21
CA PHE A 112 -2.74 9.53 -7.17
C PHE A 112 -1.76 9.48 -5.99
N ALA A 113 -1.09 10.58 -5.67
CA ALA A 113 -0.22 10.67 -4.50
C ALA A 113 -0.99 10.49 -3.18
N ASN A 114 -2.27 10.85 -3.15
CA ASN A 114 -3.15 10.70 -1.99
C ASN A 114 -3.98 9.40 -2.02
N THR A 115 -3.56 8.41 -2.81
CA THR A 115 -4.21 7.10 -2.83
C THR A 115 -4.01 6.37 -1.50
N ALA A 116 -5.09 5.77 -1.00
CA ALA A 116 -5.09 5.00 0.24
C ALA A 116 -5.56 3.56 0.01
N VAL A 117 -5.00 2.62 0.75
CA VAL A 117 -5.41 1.21 0.81
C VAL A 117 -5.80 0.91 2.25
N GLN A 118 -7.02 0.45 2.46
CA GLN A 118 -7.60 0.17 3.79
C GLN A 118 -7.51 1.37 4.76
N GLY A 119 -7.59 2.60 4.24
CA GLY A 119 -7.54 3.82 5.04
C GLY A 119 -6.13 4.36 5.32
N GLU A 120 -5.08 3.69 4.85
CA GLU A 120 -3.69 4.13 4.99
C GLU A 120 -3.14 4.62 3.65
N TYR A 121 -2.52 5.81 3.65
CA TYR A 121 -1.92 6.42 2.47
C TYR A 121 -0.62 5.73 2.09
N ILE A 122 -0.52 5.32 0.81
CA ILE A 122 0.62 4.52 0.32
C ILE A 122 1.84 5.36 -0.07
N PHE A 123 1.67 6.67 -0.27
CA PHE A 123 2.75 7.62 -0.59
C PHE A 123 3.16 8.49 0.61
N ALA A 124 2.68 8.17 1.80
CA ALA A 124 2.99 8.92 3.02
C ALA A 124 4.24 8.40 3.75
N GLY A 125 4.91 7.37 3.23
CA GLY A 125 5.98 6.68 3.96
C GLY A 125 5.45 6.03 5.22
N ILE A 126 6.09 6.26 6.38
CA ILE A 126 5.61 5.75 7.68
C ILE A 126 4.46 6.56 8.28
N ASN A 127 4.14 7.75 7.75
CA ASN A 127 3.03 8.62 8.20
C ASN A 127 1.70 8.22 7.54
N SER A 128 1.38 6.93 7.49
CA SER A 128 0.28 6.39 6.67
C SER A 128 -1.12 6.87 7.03
N ASP A 129 -1.29 7.50 8.18
CA ASP A 129 -2.54 8.10 8.68
C ASP A 129 -2.74 9.56 8.24
N VAL A 130 -1.71 10.18 7.64
CA VAL A 130 -1.72 11.58 7.20
C VAL A 130 -1.75 11.65 5.68
N LYS A 131 -2.62 12.52 5.13
CA LYS A 131 -2.69 12.79 3.69
C LYS A 131 -1.35 13.34 3.19
N PRO A 132 -0.63 12.63 2.29
CA PRO A 132 0.75 12.98 1.98
C PRO A 132 0.92 14.25 1.15
N MET A 133 -0.04 14.61 0.29
CA MET A 133 0.09 15.76 -0.61
C MET A 133 -1.00 16.80 -0.38
N GLN A 134 -0.58 18.07 -0.27
CA GLN A 134 -1.47 19.21 -0.19
C GLN A 134 -2.08 19.50 -1.57
N ASP A 135 -3.36 19.90 -1.58
CA ASP A 135 -4.05 20.30 -2.80
C ASP A 135 -3.67 21.76 -3.15
N TYR A 136 -3.11 21.91 -4.35
CA TYR A 136 -2.69 23.22 -4.87
C TYR A 136 -3.87 24.14 -5.19
N PHE A 137 -5.03 23.58 -5.56
CA PHE A 137 -6.18 24.33 -6.08
C PHE A 137 -7.19 24.72 -5.01
N VAL A 138 -7.09 24.19 -3.81
CA VAL A 138 -8.02 24.51 -2.74
C VAL A 138 -7.85 25.97 -2.30
N SER A 139 -8.96 26.64 -1.99
CA SER A 139 -8.91 28.01 -1.48
C SER A 139 -8.09 28.08 -0.18
N GLY A 140 -7.09 28.96 -0.15
CA GLY A 140 -6.16 29.08 0.97
C GLY A 140 -5.04 28.03 0.99
N SER A 141 -4.78 27.36 -0.14
CA SER A 141 -3.70 26.39 -0.27
C SER A 141 -2.35 26.93 0.21
N PRO A 142 -1.69 26.30 1.21
CA PRO A 142 -0.36 26.68 1.66
C PRO A 142 0.67 26.60 0.51
N ALA A 143 0.55 25.56 -0.34
CA ALA A 143 1.43 25.32 -1.48
C ALA A 143 1.36 26.47 -2.50
N LYS A 144 0.13 26.89 -2.86
CA LYS A 144 -0.05 28.05 -3.76
C LYS A 144 0.45 29.33 -3.13
N ALA A 145 0.10 29.59 -1.88
CA ALA A 145 0.55 30.80 -1.17
C ALA A 145 2.08 30.89 -1.08
N ALA A 146 2.77 29.76 -0.92
CA ALA A 146 4.23 29.70 -0.87
C ALA A 146 4.85 30.06 -2.23
N VAL A 147 4.31 29.53 -3.34
CA VAL A 147 4.77 29.88 -4.70
C VAL A 147 4.53 31.34 -5.01
N ASP A 148 3.35 31.89 -4.66
CA ASP A 148 3.03 33.31 -4.83
C ASP A 148 3.97 34.20 -3.99
N THR A 149 4.32 33.78 -2.79
CA THR A 149 5.26 34.45 -1.90
C THR A 149 6.66 34.55 -2.51
N GLU A 150 7.17 33.44 -3.06
CA GLU A 150 8.49 33.43 -3.73
C GLU A 150 8.50 34.30 -4.98
N LEU A 151 7.43 34.26 -5.78
CA LEU A 151 7.31 35.16 -6.95
C LEU A 151 7.30 36.62 -6.55
N ASN A 152 6.48 37.00 -5.58
CA ASN A 152 6.37 38.40 -5.13
C ASN A 152 7.69 38.90 -4.51
N HIS A 153 8.39 38.04 -3.79
CA HIS A 153 9.71 38.36 -3.25
C HIS A 153 10.73 38.62 -4.38
N TYR A 154 10.77 37.72 -5.37
CA TYR A 154 11.64 37.87 -6.54
C TYR A 154 11.37 39.18 -7.30
N LEU A 155 10.10 39.47 -7.59
CA LEU A 155 9.68 40.68 -8.29
C LEU A 155 10.11 41.94 -7.53
N THR A 156 9.85 41.97 -6.21
CA THR A 156 10.20 43.10 -5.36
C THR A 156 11.71 43.31 -5.26
N ALA A 157 12.47 42.23 -5.04
CA ALA A 157 13.92 42.29 -4.91
C ALA A 157 14.62 42.76 -6.19
N ASN A 158 14.03 42.54 -7.35
CA ASN A 158 14.57 42.92 -8.66
C ASN A 158 13.91 44.18 -9.25
N GLY A 159 12.99 44.84 -8.55
CA GLY A 159 12.30 46.03 -9.02
C GLY A 159 11.41 45.78 -10.24
N ILE A 160 10.88 44.56 -10.39
CA ILE A 160 10.03 44.16 -11.52
C ILE A 160 8.57 44.37 -11.14
N ALA A 161 7.84 45.13 -11.97
CA ALA A 161 6.46 45.51 -11.65
C ALA A 161 5.47 44.32 -11.61
N SER A 162 5.68 43.32 -12.46
CA SER A 162 4.84 42.08 -12.50
C SER A 162 5.53 41.00 -13.32
N ALA A 163 5.09 39.75 -13.13
CA ALA A 163 5.59 38.62 -13.91
C ALA A 163 5.39 38.79 -15.42
N SER A 164 4.35 39.52 -15.84
CA SER A 164 4.03 39.74 -17.25
C SER A 164 5.06 40.58 -18.03
N VAL A 165 5.91 41.35 -17.35
CA VAL A 165 6.96 42.15 -17.97
C VAL A 165 8.36 41.56 -17.80
N MET A 166 8.48 40.36 -17.23
CA MET A 166 9.76 39.68 -17.08
C MET A 166 10.41 39.40 -18.43
N THR A 167 11.71 39.68 -18.50
CA THR A 167 12.56 39.25 -19.62
C THR A 167 12.90 37.75 -19.49
N LYS A 168 13.40 37.16 -20.57
CA LYS A 168 13.85 35.75 -20.55
C LYS A 168 14.87 35.48 -19.46
N PRO A 169 15.97 36.24 -19.29
CA PRO A 169 16.93 36.01 -18.21
C PRO A 169 16.34 36.12 -16.82
N GLN A 170 15.42 37.07 -16.59
CA GLN A 170 14.74 37.22 -15.30
C GLN A 170 13.83 36.01 -15.00
N MET A 171 13.10 35.52 -16.00
CA MET A 171 12.29 34.34 -15.86
C MET A 171 13.15 33.08 -15.59
N GLU A 172 14.23 32.89 -16.34
CA GLU A 172 15.16 31.79 -16.13
C GLU A 172 15.80 31.80 -14.74
N ASP A 173 16.20 32.97 -14.24
CA ASP A 173 16.76 33.12 -12.89
C ASP A 173 15.71 32.80 -11.80
N PHE A 174 14.51 33.36 -11.92
CA PHE A 174 13.41 33.01 -11.01
C PHE A 174 13.11 31.49 -10.99
N LEU A 175 12.99 30.87 -12.18
CA LEU A 175 12.74 29.46 -12.29
C LEU A 175 13.89 28.62 -11.70
N ASN A 176 15.15 29.06 -11.81
CA ASN A 176 16.30 28.38 -11.18
C ASN A 176 16.20 28.42 -9.66
N GLN A 177 15.86 29.59 -9.10
CA GLN A 177 15.71 29.74 -7.64
C GLN A 177 14.54 28.90 -7.12
N LEU A 178 13.39 28.94 -7.80
CA LEU A 178 12.22 28.16 -7.40
C LEU A 178 12.45 26.64 -7.54
N GLU A 179 13.13 26.18 -8.63
CA GLU A 179 13.53 24.77 -8.78
C GLU A 179 14.44 24.34 -7.63
N GLY A 180 15.40 25.20 -7.23
CA GLY A 180 16.29 24.92 -6.11
C GLY A 180 15.52 24.72 -4.78
N LYS A 181 14.45 25.47 -4.56
CA LYS A 181 13.57 25.31 -3.39
C LYS A 181 12.77 24.00 -3.46
N PHE A 182 12.14 23.71 -4.60
CA PHE A 182 11.41 22.46 -4.79
C PHE A 182 12.29 21.22 -4.58
N ASN A 183 13.53 21.26 -5.09
CA ASN A 183 14.47 20.15 -5.00
C ASN A 183 15.22 20.07 -3.65
N GLY A 184 14.97 21.02 -2.74
CA GLY A 184 15.61 21.05 -1.43
C GLY A 184 17.08 21.50 -1.45
N THR A 185 17.60 21.95 -2.61
CA THR A 185 18.99 22.47 -2.72
C THR A 185 19.11 23.90 -2.19
N GLN A 186 18.01 24.64 -2.10
CA GLN A 186 17.90 25.96 -1.51
C GLN A 186 16.85 25.93 -0.39
N PRO A 187 17.29 26.09 0.88
CA PRO A 187 16.35 26.15 1.99
C PRO A 187 15.53 27.44 1.98
N LEU A 188 14.43 27.44 2.74
CA LEU A 188 13.64 28.65 2.96
C LEU A 188 14.45 29.75 3.64
N THR A 189 14.20 30.98 3.22
CA THR A 189 14.84 32.18 3.76
C THR A 189 13.83 33.07 4.48
N SER A 190 14.31 33.91 5.39
CA SER A 190 13.52 34.95 6.03
C SER A 190 14.18 36.31 5.81
N PRO A 191 13.54 37.27 5.11
CA PRO A 191 12.31 37.13 4.34
C PRO A 191 12.49 36.22 3.12
N PRO A 192 11.44 35.80 2.40
CA PRO A 192 10.04 36.22 2.50
C PRO A 192 9.19 35.41 3.49
N HIS A 193 9.70 34.28 3.94
CA HIS A 193 8.96 33.41 4.85
C HIS A 193 9.17 33.78 6.33
N PRO A 194 8.26 33.38 7.23
CA PRO A 194 8.43 33.57 8.66
C PRO A 194 9.78 32.98 9.17
N ALA A 195 10.40 33.66 10.14
CA ALA A 195 11.69 33.21 10.70
C ALA A 195 11.68 31.78 11.22
N ALA A 196 10.54 31.29 11.68
CA ALA A 196 10.36 29.89 12.14
C ALA A 196 10.53 28.83 11.02
N LEU A 197 10.43 29.25 9.77
CA LEU A 197 10.62 28.39 8.59
C LEU A 197 12.00 28.52 7.96
N ALA A 198 12.80 29.51 8.37
CA ALA A 198 14.14 29.71 7.82
C ALA A 198 15.00 28.45 8.01
N GLY A 199 15.68 28.04 6.96
CA GLY A 199 16.51 26.83 6.92
C GLY A 199 15.74 25.51 6.68
N LYS A 200 14.40 25.54 6.65
CA LYS A 200 13.59 24.36 6.36
C LYS A 200 13.48 24.09 4.86
N ASP A 201 13.14 22.86 4.52
CA ASP A 201 12.84 22.44 3.15
C ASP A 201 11.48 22.99 2.70
N PHE A 202 11.44 23.52 1.48
CA PHE A 202 10.23 24.13 0.91
C PHE A 202 9.13 23.11 0.68
N TRP A 203 9.49 21.93 0.15
CA TRP A 203 8.56 20.87 -0.17
C TRP A 203 7.84 20.35 1.05
N THR A 204 8.58 19.93 2.07
CA THR A 204 8.01 19.40 3.31
C THR A 204 7.34 20.46 4.19
N SER A 205 7.60 21.76 3.92
CA SER A 205 6.92 22.84 4.64
C SER A 205 5.54 23.21 4.07
N PHE A 206 5.31 22.98 2.77
CA PHE A 206 4.12 23.49 2.08
C PHE A 206 3.39 22.47 1.18
N PHE A 207 4.07 21.42 0.72
CA PHE A 207 3.53 20.50 -0.28
C PHE A 207 3.28 19.11 0.25
N SER A 208 4.11 18.61 1.17
CA SER A 208 4.09 17.22 1.58
C SER A 208 4.19 17.05 3.09
N ASP A 209 3.29 16.23 3.64
CA ASP A 209 3.33 15.78 5.03
C ASP A 209 3.85 14.32 5.14
N ALA A 210 4.39 13.76 4.04
CA ALA A 210 4.96 12.44 4.01
C ALA A 210 6.27 12.35 4.79
N SER A 211 6.56 11.15 5.31
CA SER A 211 7.88 10.81 5.82
C SER A 211 8.81 10.40 4.68
N ASP A 212 10.12 10.65 4.82
CA ASP A 212 11.14 10.14 3.90
C ASP A 212 11.40 8.63 4.09
N GLU A 213 10.99 8.07 5.22
CA GLU A 213 11.12 6.64 5.50
C GLU A 213 9.90 5.88 5.00
N ASN A 214 10.12 4.78 4.26
CA ASN A 214 9.07 3.90 3.79
C ASN A 214 8.68 2.88 4.87
N MET A 215 7.41 2.49 4.88
CA MET A 215 6.91 1.37 5.67
C MET A 215 7.57 0.08 5.22
N LYS A 216 7.97 -0.75 6.19
CA LYS A 216 8.56 -2.07 5.93
C LYS A 216 7.68 -3.17 6.49
N VAL A 217 7.56 -4.24 5.74
CA VAL A 217 6.80 -5.41 6.11
C VAL A 217 7.71 -6.64 6.15
N ARG A 218 7.47 -7.52 7.11
CA ARG A 218 8.17 -8.80 7.20
C ARG A 218 7.48 -9.82 6.31
N ILE A 219 8.21 -10.34 5.34
CA ILE A 219 7.70 -11.35 4.37
C ILE A 219 8.26 -12.75 4.64
N SER A 220 9.30 -12.87 5.46
CA SER A 220 9.83 -14.14 5.95
C SER A 220 10.46 -13.96 7.34
N PRO A 221 10.86 -15.01 8.05
CA PRO A 221 11.54 -14.88 9.34
C PRO A 221 12.78 -13.99 9.33
N SER A 222 13.46 -13.89 8.19
CA SER A 222 14.74 -13.16 8.02
C SER A 222 14.67 -11.99 7.05
N GLU A 223 13.52 -11.73 6.40
CA GLU A 223 13.43 -10.76 5.32
C GLU A 223 12.34 -9.72 5.54
N MET A 224 12.70 -8.46 5.30
CA MET A 224 11.79 -7.32 5.27
C MET A 224 11.90 -6.62 3.92
N VAL A 225 10.78 -6.09 3.42
CA VAL A 225 10.70 -5.28 2.19
C VAL A 225 9.93 -4.02 2.45
N ASP A 226 10.17 -2.98 1.63
CA ASP A 226 9.34 -1.79 1.63
C ASP A 226 7.95 -2.11 1.09
N SER A 227 6.91 -1.75 1.82
CA SER A 227 5.49 -1.95 1.49
C SER A 227 4.76 -0.65 1.17
N SER A 228 5.49 0.47 1.18
CA SER A 228 5.02 1.79 0.79
C SER A 228 6.09 2.51 -0.02
N THR A 229 5.75 3.66 -0.56
CA THR A 229 6.66 4.65 -1.13
C THR A 229 6.36 6.00 -0.49
N ASN A 230 7.01 7.09 -0.95
CA ASN A 230 6.76 8.41 -0.41
C ASN A 230 6.70 9.47 -1.50
N SER A 231 6.00 10.57 -1.20
CA SER A 231 5.84 11.71 -2.10
C SER A 231 7.00 12.72 -2.06
N ASN A 232 8.06 12.45 -1.29
CA ASN A 232 9.20 13.37 -1.13
C ASN A 232 10.32 13.13 -2.15
N SER A 233 10.18 12.14 -3.05
CA SER A 233 11.18 11.86 -4.08
C SER A 233 11.38 13.02 -5.04
N GLN A 234 12.57 13.10 -5.66
CA GLN A 234 12.88 14.14 -6.63
C GLN A 234 11.96 14.08 -7.86
N GLY A 235 11.52 12.90 -8.24
CA GLY A 235 10.54 12.71 -9.32
C GLY A 235 9.22 13.42 -9.02
N MET A 236 8.70 13.25 -7.80
CA MET A 236 7.47 13.91 -7.34
C MET A 236 7.61 15.44 -7.28
N ARG A 237 8.70 15.93 -6.69
CA ARG A 237 9.02 17.36 -6.59
C ARG A 237 9.15 18.01 -7.96
N ASN A 238 9.87 17.37 -8.88
CA ASN A 238 10.05 17.85 -10.25
C ASN A 238 8.73 17.84 -11.05
N PHE A 239 7.89 16.83 -10.86
CA PHE A 239 6.59 16.76 -11.52
C PHE A 239 5.69 17.92 -11.11
N ALA A 240 5.55 18.15 -9.80
CA ALA A 240 4.77 19.25 -9.26
C ALA A 240 5.32 20.62 -9.73
N PHE A 241 6.63 20.82 -9.65
CA PHE A 241 7.28 22.04 -10.13
C PHE A 241 6.99 22.30 -11.60
N ALA A 242 7.21 21.32 -12.49
CA ALA A 242 6.97 21.47 -13.93
C ALA A 242 5.51 21.82 -14.24
N SER A 243 4.56 21.17 -13.56
CA SER A 243 3.13 21.42 -13.71
C SER A 243 2.76 22.84 -13.27
N ILE A 244 3.25 23.27 -12.09
CA ILE A 244 2.95 24.56 -11.50
C ILE A 244 3.51 25.70 -12.35
N ILE A 245 4.78 25.66 -12.74
CA ILE A 245 5.36 26.75 -13.54
C ILE A 245 4.68 26.88 -14.90
N SER A 246 4.29 25.78 -15.51
CA SER A 246 3.58 25.81 -16.80
C SER A 246 2.20 26.41 -16.66
N MET A 247 1.44 25.99 -15.64
CA MET A 247 0.11 26.50 -15.38
C MET A 247 0.11 27.99 -15.02
N GLU A 248 1.06 28.43 -14.18
CA GLU A 248 1.10 29.80 -13.69
C GLU A 248 1.70 30.80 -14.69
N PHE A 249 2.64 30.37 -15.53
CA PHE A 249 3.43 31.31 -16.37
C PHE A 249 3.27 31.11 -17.88
N LEU A 250 2.61 30.08 -18.39
CA LEU A 250 2.25 29.98 -19.81
C LEU A 250 0.94 30.75 -20.11
N LYS A 251 0.93 32.05 -19.78
CA LYS A 251 -0.23 32.94 -19.98
C LYS A 251 0.01 33.89 -21.16
N GLY A 252 -1.06 34.26 -21.87
CA GLY A 252 -0.97 35.15 -23.04
C GLY A 252 -0.47 36.57 -22.73
N ASN A 253 -0.67 37.03 -21.47
CA ASN A 253 -0.18 38.30 -21.00
C ASN A 253 1.33 38.31 -20.61
N MET A 254 2.01 37.19 -20.68
CA MET A 254 3.47 37.09 -20.49
C MET A 254 4.21 37.45 -21.78
N THR A 255 5.45 37.93 -21.66
CA THR A 255 6.32 38.13 -22.84
C THR A 255 6.55 36.79 -23.53
N LYS A 256 6.74 36.81 -24.86
CA LYS A 256 7.03 35.60 -25.65
C LYS A 256 8.29 34.91 -25.14
N GLU A 257 9.31 35.67 -24.86
CA GLU A 257 10.62 35.20 -24.39
C GLU A 257 10.52 34.53 -23.01
N ALA A 258 9.70 35.09 -22.10
CA ALA A 258 9.43 34.47 -20.80
C ALA A 258 8.68 33.16 -20.92
N ARG A 259 7.66 33.06 -21.82
CA ARG A 259 6.96 31.82 -22.11
C ARG A 259 7.87 30.72 -22.68
N GLU A 260 8.80 31.11 -23.58
CA GLU A 260 9.81 30.19 -24.13
C GLU A 260 10.72 29.65 -23.02
N ALA A 261 11.12 30.46 -22.05
CA ALA A 261 11.90 30.04 -20.88
C ALA A 261 11.12 29.03 -20.04
N VAL A 262 9.84 29.31 -19.76
CA VAL A 262 8.96 28.39 -19.00
C VAL A 262 8.77 27.06 -19.74
N ALA A 263 8.47 27.10 -21.05
CA ALA A 263 8.27 25.88 -21.84
C ALA A 263 9.54 25.01 -21.89
N SER A 264 10.70 25.63 -22.10
CA SER A 264 12.00 24.94 -22.10
C SER A 264 12.30 24.31 -20.72
N ARG A 265 12.08 25.06 -19.65
CA ARG A 265 12.26 24.56 -18.28
C ARG A 265 11.32 23.41 -17.98
N THR A 266 10.04 23.55 -18.31
CA THR A 266 9.03 22.48 -18.13
C THR A 266 9.45 21.20 -18.83
N THR A 267 9.86 21.28 -20.10
CA THR A 267 10.33 20.11 -20.86
C THR A 267 11.51 19.41 -20.19
N THR A 268 12.47 20.19 -19.71
CA THR A 268 13.65 19.65 -19.03
C THR A 268 13.28 18.98 -17.70
N VAL A 269 12.48 19.66 -16.89
CA VAL A 269 12.16 19.19 -15.54
C VAL A 269 11.18 18.01 -15.57
N ILE A 270 10.19 18.00 -16.46
CA ILE A 270 9.29 16.85 -16.59
C ILE A 270 10.03 15.60 -17.08
N SER A 271 11.03 15.76 -17.94
CA SER A 271 11.92 14.67 -18.32
C SER A 271 12.73 14.14 -17.13
N LYS A 272 13.24 15.02 -16.26
CA LYS A 272 13.90 14.62 -15.01
C LYS A 272 12.91 13.93 -14.05
N ALA A 273 11.68 14.42 -13.95
CA ALA A 273 10.63 13.79 -13.12
C ALA A 273 10.37 12.35 -13.51
N MET A 274 10.31 12.07 -14.81
CA MET A 274 10.03 10.73 -15.33
C MET A 274 11.26 9.80 -15.34
N ASN A 275 12.46 10.33 -15.71
CA ASN A 275 13.63 9.50 -16.04
C ASN A 275 14.94 9.96 -15.35
N GLY A 276 14.91 10.96 -14.47
CA GLY A 276 16.08 11.42 -13.72
C GLY A 276 16.44 10.51 -12.54
N VAL A 277 17.35 10.99 -11.72
CA VAL A 277 17.68 10.35 -10.44
C VAL A 277 16.48 10.48 -9.51
N ASP A 278 16.14 9.38 -8.80
CA ASP A 278 14.99 9.29 -7.91
C ASP A 278 13.67 9.70 -8.60
N SER A 279 13.55 9.33 -9.88
CA SER A 279 12.40 9.63 -10.74
C SER A 279 11.21 8.73 -10.45
N LEU A 280 10.04 9.08 -11.02
CA LEU A 280 8.84 8.26 -10.96
C LEU A 280 9.08 6.83 -11.51
N ASN A 281 9.84 6.70 -12.61
CA ASN A 281 10.19 5.39 -13.16
C ASN A 281 11.14 4.60 -12.24
N GLN A 282 12.05 5.26 -11.54
CA GLN A 282 12.92 4.59 -10.58
C GLN A 282 12.13 4.14 -9.34
N GLN A 283 11.24 4.98 -8.82
CA GLN A 283 10.32 4.57 -7.75
C GLN A 283 9.47 3.36 -8.18
N ARG A 284 8.92 3.41 -9.39
CA ARG A 284 8.14 2.32 -9.96
C ARG A 284 8.95 1.02 -10.07
N THR A 285 10.21 1.10 -10.48
CA THR A 285 11.13 -0.05 -10.51
C THR A 285 11.36 -0.62 -9.11
N THR A 286 11.58 0.24 -8.12
CA THR A 286 11.78 -0.18 -6.72
C THR A 286 10.53 -0.86 -6.16
N VAL A 287 9.35 -0.30 -6.43
CA VAL A 287 8.05 -0.92 -6.07
C VAL A 287 7.90 -2.28 -6.74
N GLY A 288 8.21 -2.39 -8.05
CA GLY A 288 8.15 -3.64 -8.80
C GLY A 288 9.08 -4.73 -8.25
N ILE A 289 10.31 -4.36 -7.86
CA ILE A 289 11.24 -5.29 -7.19
C ILE A 289 10.68 -5.75 -5.84
N SER A 290 10.09 -4.85 -5.06
CA SER A 290 9.45 -5.21 -3.78
C SER A 290 8.28 -6.16 -4.01
N THR A 291 7.43 -5.91 -5.00
CA THR A 291 6.30 -6.77 -5.39
C THR A 291 6.78 -8.18 -5.76
N GLU A 292 7.82 -8.29 -6.60
CA GLU A 292 8.39 -9.58 -6.98
C GLU A 292 8.93 -10.36 -5.77
N ARG A 293 9.60 -9.67 -4.83
CA ARG A 293 10.13 -10.30 -3.61
C ARG A 293 9.01 -10.81 -2.70
N VAL A 294 7.93 -10.02 -2.54
CA VAL A 294 6.74 -10.43 -1.78
C VAL A 294 6.09 -11.66 -2.41
N SER A 295 5.86 -11.65 -3.73
CA SER A 295 5.26 -12.77 -4.47
C SER A 295 6.05 -14.06 -4.31
N LYS A 296 7.39 -14.01 -4.46
CA LYS A 296 8.24 -15.19 -4.22
C LYS A 296 8.21 -15.69 -2.79
N ALA A 297 8.10 -14.78 -1.82
CA ALA A 297 7.95 -15.16 -0.42
C ALA A 297 6.59 -15.82 -0.16
N GLU A 298 5.50 -15.30 -0.74
CA GLU A 298 4.16 -15.91 -0.66
C GLU A 298 4.16 -17.34 -1.24
N GLU A 299 4.73 -17.55 -2.42
CA GLU A 299 4.84 -18.88 -3.02
C GLU A 299 5.60 -19.86 -2.11
N SER A 300 6.73 -19.39 -1.54
CA SER A 300 7.54 -20.21 -0.62
C SER A 300 6.79 -20.54 0.69
N LEU A 301 6.11 -19.55 1.26
CA LEU A 301 5.31 -19.73 2.49
C LEU A 301 4.13 -20.65 2.26
N GLN A 302 3.44 -20.53 1.12
CA GLN A 302 2.34 -21.41 0.76
C GLN A 302 2.80 -22.86 0.62
N ALA A 303 3.94 -23.09 -0.08
CA ALA A 303 4.51 -24.44 -0.19
C ALA A 303 4.90 -25.03 1.18
N GLN A 304 5.42 -24.21 2.10
CA GLN A 304 5.73 -24.63 3.46
C GLN A 304 4.46 -24.96 4.25
N GLU A 305 3.43 -24.12 4.15
CA GLU A 305 2.13 -24.33 4.81
C GLU A 305 1.50 -25.64 4.36
N ASP A 306 1.49 -25.94 3.06
CA ASP A 306 0.97 -27.16 2.47
C ASP A 306 1.68 -28.42 3.03
N ILE A 307 3.03 -28.38 3.15
CA ILE A 307 3.81 -29.49 3.70
C ILE A 307 3.49 -29.71 5.18
N LEU A 308 3.44 -28.61 5.97
CA LEU A 308 3.17 -28.68 7.39
C LEU A 308 1.73 -29.15 7.66
N THR A 309 0.77 -28.67 6.87
CA THR A 309 -0.65 -29.05 6.96
C THR A 309 -0.84 -30.54 6.63
N LYS A 310 -0.18 -31.05 5.58
CA LYS A 310 -0.17 -32.47 5.27
C LYS A 310 0.47 -33.31 6.40
N SER A 311 1.59 -32.83 6.95
CA SER A 311 2.27 -33.51 8.05
C SER A 311 1.40 -33.55 9.31
N LEU A 312 0.75 -32.44 9.66
CA LEU A 312 -0.19 -32.36 10.78
C LEU A 312 -1.40 -33.24 10.53
N GLY A 313 -1.99 -33.16 9.33
CA GLY A 313 -3.14 -34.01 8.94
C GLY A 313 -2.85 -35.49 9.02
N SER A 314 -1.63 -35.93 8.63
CA SER A 314 -1.24 -37.34 8.77
C SER A 314 -1.06 -37.81 10.23
N MET A 315 -0.80 -36.87 11.16
CA MET A 315 -0.69 -37.16 12.59
C MET A 315 -2.06 -37.19 13.28
N GLU A 316 -2.93 -36.23 12.94
CA GLU A 316 -4.24 -36.03 13.57
C GLU A 316 -5.35 -36.85 12.91
N GLY A 317 -5.12 -37.32 11.69
CA GLY A 317 -6.12 -37.96 10.86
C GLY A 317 -6.50 -39.36 11.35
N VAL A 318 -7.77 -39.71 11.20
CA VAL A 318 -8.33 -41.06 11.40
C VAL A 318 -8.79 -41.57 10.05
N ASP A 319 -8.61 -42.90 9.82
CA ASP A 319 -9.19 -43.56 8.65
C ASP A 319 -10.73 -43.44 8.69
N PRO A 320 -11.36 -42.81 7.70
CA PRO A 320 -12.81 -42.62 7.69
C PRO A 320 -13.61 -43.92 7.72
N GLU A 321 -13.09 -45.02 7.10
CA GLU A 321 -13.76 -46.30 7.06
C GLU A 321 -13.68 -46.99 8.44
N GLU A 322 -12.53 -46.86 9.12
CA GLU A 322 -12.36 -47.34 10.48
C GLU A 322 -13.26 -46.58 11.47
N ALA A 323 -13.30 -45.24 11.38
CA ALA A 323 -14.14 -44.39 12.21
C ALA A 323 -15.64 -44.70 12.03
N ALA A 324 -16.10 -44.87 10.79
CA ALA A 324 -17.47 -45.24 10.47
C ALA A 324 -17.81 -46.65 10.99
N THR A 325 -16.92 -47.62 10.85
CA THR A 325 -17.09 -49.00 11.37
C THR A 325 -17.18 -48.99 12.90
N ARG A 326 -16.31 -48.23 13.56
CA ARG A 326 -16.32 -48.05 15.03
C ARG A 326 -17.62 -47.41 15.50
N LEU A 327 -18.11 -46.39 14.82
CA LEU A 327 -19.39 -45.71 15.11
C LEU A 327 -20.56 -46.71 15.01
N ASN A 328 -20.65 -47.48 13.94
CA ASN A 328 -21.69 -48.49 13.74
C ASN A 328 -21.65 -49.57 14.82
N THR A 329 -20.44 -50.02 15.20
CA THR A 329 -20.24 -50.98 16.27
C THR A 329 -20.75 -50.45 17.62
N MET A 330 -20.40 -49.19 17.96
CA MET A 330 -20.85 -48.53 19.19
C MET A 330 -22.37 -48.35 19.22
N LYS A 331 -22.99 -48.00 18.07
CA LYS A 331 -24.44 -47.93 17.92
C LYS A 331 -25.12 -49.27 18.21
N THR A 332 -24.63 -50.37 17.63
CA THR A 332 -25.16 -51.70 17.84
C THR A 332 -25.00 -52.18 19.29
N LEU A 333 -23.84 -51.86 19.93
CA LEU A 333 -23.62 -52.15 21.35
C LEU A 333 -24.60 -51.38 22.25
N LEU A 334 -24.87 -50.13 21.93
CA LEU A 334 -25.83 -49.32 22.68
C LEU A 334 -27.25 -49.85 22.55
N GLU A 335 -27.69 -50.19 21.34
CA GLU A 335 -29.02 -50.80 21.08
C GLU A 335 -29.16 -52.12 21.84
N THR A 336 -28.13 -52.98 21.81
CA THR A 336 -28.09 -54.23 22.55
C THR A 336 -28.17 -53.99 24.07
N ALA A 337 -27.41 -53.03 24.59
CA ALA A 337 -27.42 -52.70 26.00
C ALA A 337 -28.80 -52.20 26.49
N TYR A 338 -29.49 -51.42 25.68
CA TYR A 338 -30.87 -50.98 25.98
C TYR A 338 -31.86 -52.18 25.95
N ALA A 339 -31.76 -53.07 24.94
CA ALA A 339 -32.60 -54.25 24.83
C ALA A 339 -32.41 -55.19 26.03
N VAL A 340 -31.17 -55.46 26.45
CA VAL A 340 -30.85 -56.27 27.64
C VAL A 340 -31.38 -55.61 28.92
N THR A 341 -31.22 -54.26 29.05
CA THR A 341 -31.72 -53.52 30.22
C THR A 341 -33.23 -53.60 30.31
N ALA A 342 -33.96 -53.45 29.20
CA ALA A 342 -35.41 -53.59 29.15
C ALA A 342 -35.88 -55.01 29.55
N LYS A 343 -35.15 -56.00 29.05
CA LYS A 343 -35.47 -57.44 29.37
C LYS A 343 -35.24 -57.77 30.84
N ILE A 344 -34.18 -57.27 31.47
CA ILE A 344 -33.91 -57.40 32.90
C ILE A 344 -34.98 -56.72 33.74
N GLN A 345 -35.43 -55.52 33.35
CA GLN A 345 -36.51 -54.79 34.03
C GLN A 345 -37.83 -55.59 33.97
N GLN A 346 -38.17 -56.18 32.81
CA GLN A 346 -39.34 -56.99 32.66
C GLN A 346 -39.27 -58.26 33.55
N LEU A 347 -38.11 -58.98 33.62
CA LEU A 347 -37.88 -60.11 34.46
C LEU A 347 -37.94 -59.75 35.97
N SER A 348 -37.42 -58.60 36.35
CA SER A 348 -37.53 -58.11 37.75
C SER A 348 -38.95 -57.83 38.16
N LEU A 349 -39.78 -57.27 37.24
CA LEU A 349 -41.20 -57.02 37.50
C LEU A 349 -42.02 -58.34 37.64
N ALA A 350 -41.69 -59.33 36.77
CA ALA A 350 -42.34 -60.66 36.79
C ALA A 350 -42.02 -61.49 38.05
N ASN A 351 -40.87 -61.21 38.71
CA ASN A 351 -40.50 -61.85 39.98
C ASN A 351 -41.03 -61.14 41.22
N PHE A 352 -41.65 -59.99 41.06
CA PHE A 352 -42.19 -59.16 42.17
C PHE A 352 -43.73 -59.23 42.23
N LEU A 353 -44.36 -59.79 41.21
CA LEU A 353 -45.81 -60.15 41.17
C LEU A 353 -46.02 -61.62 41.51
#